data_cddce5276920e4c37b2fe35aa4d0a8ea
#
_entry.id   cddce5276920e4c37b2fe35aa4d0a8ea
#
_cell.length_a   1.000
_cell.length_b   1.000
_cell.length_c   1.000
_cell.angle_alpha   90.00
_cell.angle_beta   90.00
_cell.angle_gamma   90.00
#
_symmetry.space_group_name_H-M   'P 1'
#
loop_
_entity.id
_entity.type
_entity.pdbx_description
1 polymer ?
#
loop_
_entity_poly.entity_id
_entity_poly.type
_entity_poly.pdbx_seq_one_letter_code
_entity_poly.pdbx_strand_id
1 'polypeptide(L)'
;MGVRMGLTREELGRRIRSARETCGLTQEQLGEFADLNRVAVGQIESGSRSVSSLELDRIAHAVGRDIKSFFAESFVERDALAALFRSDAELAEQADLLKALQDSLALGHELTNLERLLGIDRVQLLTASYELPAPRSRWDAIQQGQKVAAEERQRLGLGAAPIGDLSDLLEAQGVRTGAVALPENISGLTLVDSTIGVFVVINAKHAAVRQRFSLAHEYGHVLLDRGRAGAISRAENRSDLLEVRANAFAADFLMPAEGVEQFVVAFGKGGASRAQIAVFDEAEAVQVEQRAAPGSQDIQLYDVALLAHHFGASRISALYRMKNLRLIDEREFQRLKAEEDSGAGQAIATFLSAPEVPKEDTSREDFRRRFLALALEAYRREEITRSKLAELATMVHLGRNELGDALASAKLD
;
A
#
# COMPACT_ATOMS: atom_id res chain seq x y z
N MET A 1 -2.28 46.75 -13.77
CA MET A 1 -1.47 46.04 -14.75
C MET A 1 -0.15 45.70 -14.07
N GLY A 2 -0.08 44.63 -13.32
CA GLY A 2 1.14 44.20 -12.61
C GLY A 2 2.05 43.48 -13.61
N VAL A 3 3.26 43.97 -13.73
CA VAL A 3 4.33 43.32 -14.49
C VAL A 3 4.57 41.97 -13.78
N ARG A 4 4.22 40.84 -14.44
CA ARG A 4 4.67 39.52 -14.00
C ARG A 4 6.20 39.54 -14.10
N MET A 5 6.88 39.74 -12.98
CA MET A 5 8.32 39.51 -12.91
C MET A 5 8.52 38.00 -13.17
N GLY A 6 9.09 37.68 -14.32
CA GLY A 6 9.47 36.30 -14.64
C GLY A 6 10.47 35.80 -13.60
N LEU A 7 10.40 34.49 -13.28
CA LEU A 7 11.32 33.82 -12.36
C LEU A 7 12.77 34.09 -12.83
N THR A 8 13.62 34.66 -11.96
CA THR A 8 15.03 34.86 -12.28
C THR A 8 15.83 33.58 -12.13
N ARG A 9 17.04 33.51 -12.72
CA ARG A 9 17.93 32.34 -12.57
C ARG A 9 18.34 32.14 -11.12
N GLU A 10 18.58 33.20 -10.39
CA GLU A 10 18.95 33.18 -8.98
C GLU A 10 17.81 32.66 -8.12
N GLU A 11 16.56 33.04 -8.44
CA GLU A 11 15.38 32.55 -7.74
C GLU A 11 15.16 31.06 -8.00
N LEU A 12 15.29 30.63 -9.27
CA LEU A 12 15.18 29.19 -9.60
C LEU A 12 16.30 28.40 -8.91
N GLY A 13 17.54 28.91 -8.92
CA GLY A 13 18.67 28.30 -8.24
C GLY A 13 18.45 28.15 -6.73
N ARG A 14 17.88 29.19 -6.09
CA ARG A 14 17.51 29.14 -4.67
C ARG A 14 16.45 28.06 -4.38
N ARG A 15 15.45 27.94 -5.24
CA ARG A 15 14.39 26.92 -5.12
C ARG A 15 14.95 25.50 -5.27
N ILE A 16 15.85 25.30 -6.24
CA ILE A 16 16.56 24.02 -6.43
C ILE A 16 17.39 23.68 -5.18
N ARG A 17 18.16 24.65 -4.68
CA ARG A 17 18.95 24.48 -3.46
C ARG A 17 18.08 24.15 -2.26
N SER A 18 16.98 24.89 -2.05
CA SER A 18 16.05 24.63 -0.96
C SER A 18 15.47 23.23 -1.05
N ALA A 19 15.04 22.79 -2.24
CA ALA A 19 14.53 21.45 -2.46
C ALA A 19 15.57 20.37 -2.12
N ARG A 20 16.81 20.53 -2.59
CA ARG A 20 17.92 19.61 -2.29
C ARG A 20 18.22 19.54 -0.80
N GLU A 21 18.36 20.68 -0.14
CA GLU A 21 18.67 20.76 1.30
C GLU A 21 17.54 20.16 2.14
N THR A 22 16.30 20.36 1.73
CA THR A 22 15.12 19.79 2.41
C THR A 22 15.07 18.25 2.29
N CYS A 23 15.60 17.71 1.19
CA CYS A 23 15.79 16.27 0.99
C CYS A 23 17.09 15.73 1.63
N GLY A 24 17.87 16.54 2.33
CA GLY A 24 19.12 16.11 2.96
C GLY A 24 20.24 15.76 1.98
N LEU A 25 20.08 16.06 0.69
CA LEU A 25 21.05 15.70 -0.35
C LEU A 25 22.23 16.68 -0.38
N THR A 26 23.44 16.16 -0.56
CA THR A 26 24.60 16.95 -0.93
C THR A 26 24.53 17.36 -2.40
N GLN A 27 25.29 18.39 -2.81
CA GLN A 27 25.41 18.77 -4.22
C GLN A 27 25.98 17.64 -5.09
N GLU A 28 26.81 16.79 -4.53
CA GLU A 28 27.38 15.61 -5.20
C GLU A 28 26.30 14.55 -5.46
N GLN A 29 25.54 14.20 -4.44
CA GLN A 29 24.43 13.25 -4.57
C GLN A 29 23.34 13.75 -5.55
N LEU A 30 22.95 15.03 -5.46
CA LEU A 30 22.01 15.58 -6.45
C LEU A 30 22.61 15.50 -7.86
N GLY A 31 23.92 15.75 -8.00
CA GLY A 31 24.61 15.63 -9.27
C GLY A 31 24.57 14.21 -9.84
N GLU A 32 24.82 13.20 -9.02
CA GLU A 32 24.74 11.78 -9.40
C GLU A 32 23.34 11.40 -9.88
N PHE A 33 22.31 11.79 -9.14
CA PHE A 33 20.90 11.49 -9.52
C PHE A 33 20.44 12.26 -10.76
N ALA A 34 20.92 13.48 -10.97
CA ALA A 34 20.51 14.32 -12.11
C ALA A 34 21.44 14.19 -13.33
N ASP A 35 22.43 13.28 -13.28
CA ASP A 35 23.49 13.15 -14.31
C ASP A 35 24.22 14.49 -14.57
N LEU A 36 24.63 15.15 -13.48
CA LEU A 36 25.36 16.39 -13.43
C LEU A 36 26.58 16.25 -12.50
N ASN A 37 27.64 17.00 -12.79
CA ASN A 37 28.73 17.06 -11.81
C ASN A 37 28.41 18.09 -10.70
N ARG A 38 29.05 17.92 -9.54
CA ARG A 38 28.88 18.81 -8.37
C ARG A 38 29.04 20.28 -8.70
N VAL A 39 30.02 20.63 -9.58
CA VAL A 39 30.30 22.02 -9.94
C VAL A 39 29.11 22.62 -10.72
N ALA A 40 28.52 21.86 -11.64
CA ALA A 40 27.34 22.28 -12.39
C ALA A 40 26.14 22.51 -11.44
N VAL A 41 25.92 21.63 -10.48
CA VAL A 41 24.86 21.81 -9.45
C VAL A 41 25.09 23.11 -8.68
N GLY A 42 26.31 23.33 -8.16
CA GLY A 42 26.65 24.58 -7.43
C GLY A 42 26.45 25.83 -8.26
N GLN A 43 26.79 25.81 -9.56
CA GLN A 43 26.58 26.92 -10.48
C GLN A 43 25.10 27.17 -10.80
N ILE A 44 24.30 26.12 -10.92
CA ILE A 44 22.83 26.21 -11.08
C ILE A 44 22.21 26.84 -9.83
N GLU A 45 22.55 26.32 -8.65
CA GLU A 45 22.04 26.82 -7.38
C GLU A 45 22.39 28.28 -7.08
N SER A 46 23.55 28.72 -7.54
CA SER A 46 23.97 30.14 -7.42
C SER A 46 23.40 31.05 -8.51
N GLY A 47 22.72 30.50 -9.53
CA GLY A 47 22.22 31.25 -10.68
C GLY A 47 23.30 31.65 -11.69
N SER A 48 24.57 31.28 -11.47
CA SER A 48 25.69 31.62 -12.37
C SER A 48 25.68 30.82 -13.68
N ARG A 49 24.97 29.69 -13.72
CA ARG A 49 24.71 28.86 -14.90
C ARG A 49 23.20 28.70 -15.12
N SER A 50 22.77 28.80 -16.39
CA SER A 50 21.39 28.40 -16.74
C SER A 50 21.22 26.90 -16.67
N VAL A 51 20.04 26.46 -16.21
CA VAL A 51 19.61 25.06 -16.24
C VAL A 51 18.76 24.83 -17.49
N SER A 52 19.03 23.80 -18.26
CA SER A 52 18.16 23.38 -19.35
C SER A 52 16.89 22.69 -18.83
N SER A 53 15.86 22.58 -19.67
CA SER A 53 14.62 21.89 -19.28
C SER A 53 14.85 20.43 -18.94
N LEU A 54 15.75 19.73 -19.64
CA LEU A 54 16.10 18.34 -19.37
C LEU A 54 16.88 18.17 -18.06
N GLU A 55 17.80 19.11 -17.75
CA GLU A 55 18.50 19.11 -16.47
C GLU A 55 17.56 19.41 -15.32
N LEU A 56 16.64 20.38 -15.51
CA LEU A 56 15.66 20.72 -14.49
C LEU A 56 14.67 19.58 -14.23
N ASP A 57 14.28 18.85 -15.28
CA ASP A 57 13.44 17.66 -15.15
C ASP A 57 14.13 16.58 -14.33
N ARG A 58 15.41 16.28 -14.62
CA ARG A 58 16.21 15.32 -13.83
C ARG A 58 16.42 15.79 -12.38
N ILE A 59 16.64 17.06 -12.16
CA ILE A 59 16.74 17.65 -10.82
C ILE A 59 15.40 17.51 -10.09
N ALA A 60 14.28 17.82 -10.75
CA ALA A 60 12.94 17.70 -10.20
C ALA A 60 12.66 16.25 -9.77
N HIS A 61 12.96 15.30 -10.65
CA HIS A 61 12.87 13.87 -10.34
C HIS A 61 13.74 13.48 -9.13
N ALA A 62 14.99 13.92 -9.10
CA ALA A 62 15.94 13.62 -8.03
C ALA A 62 15.48 14.11 -6.64
N VAL A 63 14.73 15.21 -6.59
CA VAL A 63 14.16 15.75 -5.35
C VAL A 63 12.68 15.39 -5.17
N GLY A 64 12.12 14.51 -6.02
CA GLY A 64 10.75 14.01 -5.92
C GLY A 64 9.68 15.06 -6.13
N ARG A 65 9.92 16.04 -7.02
CA ARG A 65 9.00 17.15 -7.30
C ARG A 65 8.53 17.17 -8.75
N ASP A 66 7.34 17.70 -8.98
CA ASP A 66 6.92 18.11 -10.32
C ASP A 66 7.74 19.32 -10.75
N ILE A 67 8.25 19.32 -11.99
CA ILE A 67 9.01 20.44 -12.57
C ILE A 67 8.25 21.76 -12.47
N LYS A 68 6.91 21.74 -12.58
CA LYS A 68 6.06 22.93 -12.48
C LYS A 68 6.12 23.58 -11.10
N SER A 69 6.43 22.81 -10.05
CA SER A 69 6.54 23.32 -8.68
C SER A 69 7.62 24.39 -8.55
N PHE A 70 8.71 24.27 -9.35
CA PHE A 70 9.78 25.27 -9.37
C PHE A 70 9.38 26.60 -9.98
N PHE A 71 8.28 26.63 -10.75
CA PHE A 71 7.74 27.83 -11.39
C PHE A 71 6.51 28.40 -10.70
N ALA A 72 5.99 27.73 -9.66
CA ALA A 72 4.81 28.19 -8.94
C ALA A 72 5.03 29.55 -8.26
N GLU A 73 3.99 30.38 -8.15
CA GLU A 73 4.06 31.69 -7.49
C GLU A 73 4.44 31.54 -6.00
N SER A 74 3.91 30.52 -5.33
CA SER A 74 4.31 30.11 -3.98
C SER A 74 5.09 28.80 -4.06
N PHE A 75 6.40 28.85 -3.80
CA PHE A 75 7.21 27.66 -3.71
C PHE A 75 7.02 27.01 -2.34
N VAL A 76 6.48 25.79 -2.33
CA VAL A 76 6.31 25.01 -1.10
C VAL A 76 7.60 24.26 -0.81
N GLU A 77 8.26 24.59 0.29
CA GLU A 77 9.54 23.95 0.68
C GLU A 77 9.36 22.51 1.19
N ARG A 78 8.15 22.17 1.67
CA ARG A 78 7.85 20.89 2.29
C ARG A 78 7.04 20.02 1.33
N ASP A 79 7.59 18.87 0.99
CA ASP A 79 6.93 17.81 0.22
C ASP A 79 7.07 16.45 0.89
N ALA A 80 6.50 15.40 0.29
CA ALA A 80 6.51 14.05 0.82
C ALA A 80 7.93 13.50 1.05
N LEU A 81 8.82 13.70 0.09
CA LEU A 81 10.20 13.21 0.19
C LEU A 81 10.98 13.92 1.30
N ALA A 82 10.84 15.25 1.38
CA ALA A 82 11.42 16.05 2.45
C ALA A 82 10.93 15.64 3.86
N ALA A 83 9.67 15.24 3.95
CA ALA A 83 9.11 14.73 5.19
C ALA A 83 9.72 13.38 5.59
N LEU A 84 9.90 12.47 4.62
CA LEU A 84 10.56 11.18 4.82
C LEU A 84 12.02 11.35 5.27
N PHE A 85 12.80 12.21 4.64
CA PHE A 85 14.19 12.48 5.03
C PHE A 85 14.34 13.05 6.43
N ARG A 86 13.35 13.82 6.90
CA ARG A 86 13.35 14.30 8.29
C ARG A 86 13.03 13.21 9.30
N SER A 87 12.18 12.27 8.91
CA SER A 87 11.79 11.13 9.78
C SER A 87 12.85 10.04 9.82
N ASP A 88 13.68 9.94 8.77
CA ASP A 88 14.70 8.90 8.62
C ASP A 88 15.94 9.46 7.91
N ALA A 89 16.93 9.83 8.71
CA ALA A 89 18.18 10.44 8.22
C ALA A 89 19.05 9.45 7.41
N GLU A 90 18.85 8.14 7.58
CA GLU A 90 19.63 7.11 6.87
C GLU A 90 19.14 6.88 5.44
N LEU A 91 18.00 7.47 5.05
CA LEU A 91 17.45 7.35 3.70
C LEU A 91 18.42 7.82 2.62
N ALA A 92 19.15 8.89 2.88
CA ALA A 92 20.11 9.46 1.92
C ALA A 92 21.29 8.51 1.63
N GLU A 93 21.56 7.56 2.52
CA GLU A 93 22.63 6.56 2.36
C GLU A 93 22.17 5.30 1.62
N GLN A 94 20.85 5.13 1.44
CA GLN A 94 20.24 3.97 0.77
C GLN A 94 19.82 4.32 -0.65
N ALA A 95 20.76 4.34 -1.59
CA ALA A 95 20.55 4.78 -2.96
C ALA A 95 19.38 4.04 -3.69
N ASP A 96 19.26 2.73 -3.49
CA ASP A 96 18.18 1.94 -4.09
C ASP A 96 16.79 2.33 -3.56
N LEU A 97 16.70 2.60 -2.24
CA LEU A 97 15.45 3.04 -1.63
C LEU A 97 15.09 4.45 -2.08
N LEU A 98 16.07 5.35 -2.10
CA LEU A 98 15.87 6.72 -2.57
C LEU A 98 15.36 6.74 -4.01
N LYS A 99 15.98 5.95 -4.89
CA LYS A 99 15.53 5.80 -6.27
C LYS A 99 14.08 5.28 -6.34
N ALA A 100 13.75 4.24 -5.59
CA ALA A 100 12.39 3.69 -5.56
C ALA A 100 11.35 4.70 -5.06
N LEU A 101 11.72 5.57 -4.10
CA LEU A 101 10.87 6.67 -3.62
C LEU A 101 10.67 7.73 -4.70
N GLN A 102 11.74 8.13 -5.39
CA GLN A 102 11.68 9.08 -6.49
C GLN A 102 10.81 8.56 -7.63
N ASP A 103 10.99 7.30 -8.04
CA ASP A 103 10.20 6.66 -9.08
C ASP A 103 8.71 6.59 -8.67
N SER A 104 8.43 6.28 -7.40
CA SER A 104 7.05 6.23 -6.87
C SER A 104 6.37 7.61 -6.89
N LEU A 105 7.08 8.66 -6.50
CA LEU A 105 6.57 10.03 -6.55
C LEU A 105 6.33 10.49 -7.98
N ALA A 106 7.28 10.24 -8.89
CA ALA A 106 7.13 10.55 -10.31
C ALA A 106 5.88 9.86 -10.89
N LEU A 107 5.67 8.59 -10.54
CA LEU A 107 4.49 7.83 -10.96
C LEU A 107 3.19 8.43 -10.39
N GLY A 108 3.18 8.84 -9.13
CA GLY A 108 2.05 9.54 -8.51
C GLY A 108 1.74 10.88 -9.17
N HIS A 109 2.77 11.67 -9.53
CA HIS A 109 2.61 12.93 -10.26
C HIS A 109 2.03 12.71 -11.66
N GLU A 110 2.53 11.73 -12.40
CA GLU A 110 2.03 11.42 -13.74
C GLU A 110 0.59 10.91 -13.71
N LEU A 111 0.23 10.09 -12.72
CA LEU A 111 -1.15 9.66 -12.51
C LEU A 111 -2.08 10.87 -12.28
N THR A 112 -1.66 11.81 -11.44
CA THR A 112 -2.40 13.07 -11.18
C THR A 112 -2.52 13.93 -12.43
N ASN A 113 -1.46 14.02 -13.23
CA ASN A 113 -1.47 14.77 -14.50
C ASN A 113 -2.46 14.15 -15.48
N LEU A 114 -2.47 12.84 -15.65
CA LEU A 114 -3.40 12.13 -16.53
C LEU A 114 -4.86 12.35 -16.10
N GLU A 115 -5.16 12.19 -14.82
CA GLU A 115 -6.51 12.44 -14.28
C GLU A 115 -6.97 13.86 -14.58
N ARG A 116 -6.12 14.86 -14.35
CA ARG A 116 -6.43 16.26 -14.63
C ARG A 116 -6.66 16.53 -16.12
N LEU A 117 -5.83 15.98 -17.01
CA LEU A 117 -6.00 16.11 -18.46
C LEU A 117 -7.32 15.50 -18.92
N LEU A 118 -7.74 14.42 -18.30
CA LEU A 118 -9.00 13.74 -18.62
C LEU A 118 -10.23 14.38 -17.96
N GLY A 119 -10.05 15.44 -17.15
CA GLY A 119 -11.13 16.08 -16.41
C GLY A 119 -11.70 15.19 -15.30
N ILE A 120 -10.94 14.23 -14.82
CA ILE A 120 -11.31 13.40 -13.69
C ILE A 120 -11.01 14.21 -12.43
N ASP A 121 -11.98 14.98 -11.98
CA ASP A 121 -11.92 15.58 -10.66
C ASP A 121 -12.07 14.43 -9.64
N ARG A 122 -10.96 13.99 -9.10
CA ARG A 122 -11.04 13.32 -7.82
C ARG A 122 -11.48 14.40 -6.84
N VAL A 123 -12.78 14.45 -6.60
CA VAL A 123 -13.28 15.05 -5.36
C VAL A 123 -12.32 14.54 -4.31
N GLN A 124 -11.71 15.44 -3.52
CA GLN A 124 -10.91 15.03 -2.37
C GLN A 124 -11.87 14.27 -1.46
N LEU A 125 -12.01 12.99 -1.75
CA LEU A 125 -12.71 12.07 -0.88
C LEU A 125 -11.92 12.17 0.40
N LEU A 126 -12.52 12.83 1.38
CA LEU A 126 -11.94 12.97 2.68
C LEU A 126 -11.83 11.55 3.22
N THR A 127 -10.66 10.94 3.02
CA THR A 127 -10.35 9.66 3.65
C THR A 127 -10.67 9.84 5.13
N ALA A 128 -11.40 8.91 5.73
CA ALA A 128 -11.67 8.94 7.15
C ALA A 128 -10.37 9.16 7.94
N SER A 129 -10.44 9.81 9.07
CA SER A 129 -9.31 9.99 9.98
C SER A 129 -9.80 9.76 11.39
N TYR A 130 -9.07 8.95 12.13
CA TYR A 130 -9.39 8.62 13.51
C TYR A 130 -8.37 9.26 14.43
N GLU A 131 -8.79 10.30 15.15
CA GLU A 131 -7.93 10.98 16.11
C GLU A 131 -7.86 10.17 17.40
N LEU A 132 -6.74 9.52 17.63
CA LEU A 132 -6.45 8.75 18.83
C LEU A 132 -5.16 9.26 19.48
N PRO A 133 -5.06 9.19 20.83
CA PRO A 133 -3.80 9.48 21.50
C PRO A 133 -2.73 8.47 21.07
N ALA A 134 -1.47 8.88 21.14
CA ALA A 134 -0.36 7.96 20.91
C ALA A 134 -0.47 6.75 21.87
N PRO A 135 -0.30 5.52 21.38
CA PRO A 135 -0.43 4.34 22.22
C PRO A 135 0.66 4.32 23.29
N ARG A 136 0.29 3.96 24.53
CA ARG A 136 1.18 3.96 25.69
C ARG A 136 1.83 2.60 25.97
N SER A 137 1.28 1.55 25.39
CA SER A 137 1.75 0.18 25.55
C SER A 137 1.41 -0.64 24.31
N ARG A 138 2.05 -1.80 24.17
CA ARG A 138 1.74 -2.77 23.10
C ARG A 138 0.28 -3.20 23.12
N TRP A 139 -0.30 -3.42 24.31
CA TRP A 139 -1.70 -3.78 24.45
C TRP A 139 -2.63 -2.64 23.98
N ASP A 140 -2.33 -1.40 24.40
CA ASP A 140 -3.08 -0.22 23.98
C ASP A 140 -3.03 -0.04 22.44
N ALA A 141 -1.86 -0.20 21.83
CA ALA A 141 -1.69 -0.16 20.39
C ALA A 141 -2.57 -1.21 19.67
N ILE A 142 -2.59 -2.44 20.18
CA ILE A 142 -3.43 -3.51 19.63
C ILE A 142 -4.92 -3.14 19.73
N GLN A 143 -5.38 -2.69 20.90
CA GLN A 143 -6.78 -2.32 21.11
C GLN A 143 -7.22 -1.15 20.20
N GLN A 144 -6.36 -0.14 20.04
CA GLN A 144 -6.63 0.97 19.13
C GLN A 144 -6.76 0.50 17.68
N GLY A 145 -5.83 -0.35 17.21
CA GLY A 145 -5.86 -0.90 15.86
C GLY A 145 -7.13 -1.72 15.59
N GLN A 146 -7.48 -2.61 16.52
CA GLN A 146 -8.69 -3.45 16.42
C GLN A 146 -9.97 -2.62 16.40
N LYS A 147 -10.07 -1.62 17.29
CA LYS A 147 -11.22 -0.73 17.37
C LYS A 147 -11.42 0.00 16.04
N VAL A 148 -10.37 0.61 15.50
CA VAL A 148 -10.48 1.36 14.25
C VAL A 148 -10.76 0.44 13.06
N ALA A 149 -10.22 -0.76 13.04
CA ALA A 149 -10.57 -1.74 12.01
C ALA A 149 -12.06 -2.09 12.01
N ALA A 150 -12.65 -2.29 13.18
CA ALA A 150 -14.08 -2.57 13.32
C ALA A 150 -14.94 -1.35 12.89
N GLU A 151 -14.60 -0.14 13.34
CA GLU A 151 -15.28 1.10 12.97
C GLU A 151 -15.19 1.36 11.46
N GLU A 152 -14.03 1.13 10.86
CA GLU A 152 -13.82 1.33 9.42
C GLU A 152 -14.58 0.29 8.59
N ARG A 153 -14.59 -0.98 9.00
CA ARG A 153 -15.42 -2.00 8.36
C ARG A 153 -16.92 -1.66 8.42
N GLN A 154 -17.37 -1.14 9.56
CA GLN A 154 -18.74 -0.65 9.71
C GLN A 154 -19.03 0.53 8.79
N ARG A 155 -18.15 1.53 8.74
CA ARG A 155 -18.28 2.71 7.88
C ARG A 155 -18.38 2.32 6.40
N LEU A 156 -17.58 1.32 5.99
CA LEU A 156 -17.53 0.82 4.60
C LEU A 156 -18.62 -0.23 4.29
N GLY A 157 -19.43 -0.62 5.26
CA GLY A 157 -20.48 -1.62 5.08
C GLY A 157 -19.97 -3.02 4.77
N LEU A 158 -18.75 -3.38 5.20
CA LEU A 158 -18.10 -4.65 4.87
C LEU A 158 -18.60 -5.83 5.73
N GLY A 159 -19.17 -5.56 6.91
CA GLY A 159 -19.59 -6.59 7.84
C GLY A 159 -18.50 -7.61 8.17
N ALA A 160 -18.87 -8.88 8.26
CA ALA A 160 -17.96 -9.99 8.54
C ALA A 160 -17.30 -10.60 7.30
N ALA A 161 -17.72 -10.19 6.10
CA ALA A 161 -17.30 -10.80 4.84
C ALA A 161 -15.82 -10.52 4.50
N PRO A 162 -15.16 -11.42 3.74
CA PRO A 162 -13.87 -11.13 3.14
C PRO A 162 -13.93 -9.88 2.25
N ILE A 163 -12.86 -9.12 2.25
CA ILE A 163 -12.71 -7.99 1.31
C ILE A 163 -12.28 -8.57 -0.04
N GLY A 164 -12.95 -8.21 -1.11
CA GLY A 164 -12.57 -8.58 -2.48
C GLY A 164 -11.27 -7.89 -2.92
N ASP A 165 -11.37 -6.95 -3.86
CA ASP A 165 -10.23 -6.12 -4.25
C ASP A 165 -9.99 -5.02 -3.21
N LEU A 166 -8.83 -5.11 -2.54
CA LEU A 166 -8.46 -4.13 -1.51
C LEU A 166 -7.96 -2.83 -2.14
N SER A 167 -7.30 -2.90 -3.30
CA SER A 167 -6.82 -1.71 -4.00
C SER A 167 -7.98 -0.85 -4.47
N ASP A 168 -8.98 -1.45 -5.09
CA ASP A 168 -10.19 -0.74 -5.53
C ASP A 168 -10.95 -0.14 -4.35
N LEU A 169 -11.03 -0.88 -3.23
CA LEU A 169 -11.66 -0.37 -2.00
C LEU A 169 -10.95 0.89 -1.49
N LEU A 170 -9.61 0.88 -1.41
CA LEU A 170 -8.83 2.01 -0.93
C LEU A 170 -8.91 3.21 -1.88
N GLU A 171 -8.91 2.94 -3.18
CA GLU A 171 -9.04 4.00 -4.17
C GLU A 171 -10.41 4.67 -4.13
N ALA A 172 -11.47 3.91 -3.86
CA ALA A 172 -12.79 4.47 -3.59
C ALA A 172 -12.83 5.38 -2.34
N GLN A 173 -11.84 5.23 -1.44
CA GLN A 173 -11.67 6.11 -0.27
C GLN A 173 -10.70 7.28 -0.53
N GLY A 174 -10.25 7.49 -1.76
CA GLY A 174 -9.32 8.56 -2.11
C GLY A 174 -7.85 8.25 -1.79
N VAL A 175 -7.53 7.00 -1.46
CA VAL A 175 -6.16 6.53 -1.25
C VAL A 175 -5.66 5.89 -2.54
N ARG A 176 -4.69 6.50 -3.19
CA ARG A 176 -4.05 5.90 -4.36
C ARG A 176 -3.20 4.73 -3.95
N THR A 177 -3.19 3.69 -4.75
CA THR A 177 -2.41 2.49 -4.49
C THR A 177 -1.47 2.19 -5.65
N GLY A 178 -0.27 1.68 -5.34
CA GLY A 178 0.70 1.28 -6.34
C GLY A 178 1.61 0.17 -5.84
N ALA A 179 2.15 -0.62 -6.78
CA ALA A 179 3.13 -1.66 -6.46
C ALA A 179 4.43 -1.40 -7.23
N VAL A 180 5.53 -1.20 -6.50
CA VAL A 180 6.86 -0.88 -7.03
C VAL A 180 7.89 -1.83 -6.43
N ALA A 181 8.95 -2.13 -7.18
CA ALA A 181 10.04 -2.94 -6.68
C ALA A 181 10.84 -2.18 -5.62
N LEU A 182 10.56 -2.43 -4.35
CA LEU A 182 11.28 -1.87 -3.21
C LEU A 182 12.41 -2.81 -2.74
N PRO A 183 13.35 -2.33 -1.90
CA PRO A 183 14.26 -3.20 -1.15
C PRO A 183 13.51 -4.25 -0.35
N GLU A 184 14.10 -5.42 -0.14
CA GLU A 184 13.40 -6.60 0.40
C GLU A 184 12.92 -6.40 1.86
N ASN A 185 13.64 -5.59 2.64
CA ASN A 185 13.28 -5.25 4.01
C ASN A 185 12.15 -4.21 4.12
N ILE A 186 11.73 -3.57 3.02
CA ILE A 186 10.64 -2.59 2.98
C ILE A 186 9.38 -3.29 2.49
N SER A 187 8.33 -3.23 3.28
CA SER A 187 7.02 -3.83 2.94
C SER A 187 6.12 -2.89 2.16
N GLY A 188 6.16 -1.63 2.50
CA GLY A 188 5.38 -0.57 1.89
C GLY A 188 5.78 0.79 2.40
N LEU A 189 5.18 1.80 1.85
CA LEU A 189 5.34 3.19 2.26
C LEU A 189 4.09 3.98 1.96
N THR A 190 3.81 4.96 2.81
CA THR A 190 2.73 5.92 2.62
C THR A 190 3.32 7.29 2.34
N LEU A 191 2.96 7.87 1.19
CA LEU A 191 3.34 9.21 0.78
C LEU A 191 2.11 10.12 0.93
N VAL A 192 2.30 11.28 1.54
CA VAL A 192 1.27 12.31 1.62
C VAL A 192 1.83 13.60 1.02
N ASP A 193 1.32 13.97 -0.12
CA ASP A 193 1.76 15.16 -0.87
C ASP A 193 0.56 16.01 -1.26
N SER A 194 0.76 17.33 -1.30
CA SER A 194 -0.31 18.28 -1.62
C SER A 194 -0.81 18.18 -3.07
N THR A 195 0.01 17.64 -3.97
CA THR A 195 -0.27 17.48 -5.40
C THR A 195 -0.85 16.12 -5.73
N ILE A 196 -0.25 15.05 -5.16
CA ILE A 196 -0.64 13.67 -5.42
C ILE A 196 -1.77 13.21 -4.48
N GLY A 197 -1.91 13.83 -3.32
CA GLY A 197 -2.77 13.36 -2.24
C GLY A 197 -2.10 12.24 -1.43
N VAL A 198 -2.89 11.26 -0.99
CA VAL A 198 -2.40 10.07 -0.28
C VAL A 198 -2.10 8.97 -1.29
N PHE A 199 -0.86 8.51 -1.29
CA PHE A 199 -0.40 7.43 -2.17
C PHE A 199 0.31 6.34 -1.35
N VAL A 200 -0.28 5.16 -1.33
CA VAL A 200 0.26 3.96 -0.70
C VAL A 200 0.98 3.13 -1.75
N VAL A 201 2.24 2.84 -1.50
CA VAL A 201 3.09 2.01 -2.36
C VAL A 201 3.51 0.76 -1.61
N ILE A 202 3.30 -0.41 -2.21
CA ILE A 202 3.69 -1.69 -1.65
C ILE A 202 4.81 -2.34 -2.46
N ASN A 203 5.55 -3.26 -1.83
CA ASN A 203 6.65 -3.93 -2.49
C ASN A 203 6.15 -5.02 -3.46
N ALA A 204 6.31 -4.77 -4.74
CA ALA A 204 5.93 -5.69 -5.81
C ALA A 204 6.71 -7.03 -5.80
N LYS A 205 7.83 -7.13 -5.09
CA LYS A 205 8.60 -8.38 -4.97
C LYS A 205 8.03 -9.36 -3.94
N HIS A 206 7.13 -8.90 -3.07
CA HIS A 206 6.54 -9.75 -2.05
C HIS A 206 5.40 -10.59 -2.62
N ALA A 207 5.14 -11.76 -2.03
CA ALA A 207 4.01 -12.61 -2.41
C ALA A 207 2.66 -11.86 -2.24
N ALA A 208 1.67 -12.16 -3.07
CA ALA A 208 0.37 -11.46 -3.13
C ALA A 208 -0.32 -11.33 -1.76
N VAL A 209 -0.34 -12.39 -0.94
CA VAL A 209 -0.90 -12.34 0.41
C VAL A 209 -0.15 -11.37 1.34
N ARG A 210 1.17 -11.22 1.16
CA ARG A 210 1.98 -10.26 1.91
C ARG A 210 1.73 -8.84 1.41
N GLN A 211 1.61 -8.64 0.10
CA GLN A 211 1.26 -7.36 -0.51
C GLN A 211 -0.09 -6.87 0.00
N ARG A 212 -1.09 -7.78 0.05
CA ARG A 212 -2.42 -7.48 0.58
C ARG A 212 -2.37 -7.05 2.05
N PHE A 213 -1.59 -7.75 2.88
CA PHE A 213 -1.39 -7.36 4.28
C PHE A 213 -0.70 -6.00 4.40
N SER A 214 0.35 -5.77 3.59
CA SER A 214 1.07 -4.49 3.57
C SER A 214 0.14 -3.34 3.18
N LEU A 215 -0.74 -3.54 2.18
CA LEU A 215 -1.70 -2.53 1.75
C LEU A 215 -2.70 -2.17 2.86
N ALA A 216 -3.21 -3.17 3.59
CA ALA A 216 -4.07 -2.93 4.75
C ALA A 216 -3.32 -2.25 5.90
N HIS A 217 -2.06 -2.59 6.12
CA HIS A 217 -1.18 -1.99 7.12
C HIS A 217 -0.94 -0.51 6.83
N GLU A 218 -0.56 -0.17 5.59
CA GLU A 218 -0.38 1.22 5.16
C GLU A 218 -1.69 2.01 5.25
N TYR A 219 -2.83 1.38 4.94
CA TYR A 219 -4.13 2.00 5.14
C TYR A 219 -4.39 2.34 6.61
N GLY A 220 -3.95 1.49 7.54
CA GLY A 220 -3.96 1.78 8.97
C GLY A 220 -3.20 3.07 9.30
N HIS A 221 -2.02 3.28 8.74
CA HIS A 221 -1.27 4.52 8.89
C HIS A 221 -1.99 5.73 8.28
N VAL A 222 -2.59 5.57 7.11
CA VAL A 222 -3.40 6.63 6.48
C VAL A 222 -4.55 7.09 7.38
N LEU A 223 -5.20 6.17 8.07
CA LEU A 223 -6.34 6.46 8.94
C LEU A 223 -5.95 7.04 10.29
N LEU A 224 -4.81 6.60 10.84
CA LEU A 224 -4.43 6.82 12.24
C LEU A 224 -3.26 7.80 12.43
N ASP A 225 -2.40 7.97 11.40
CA ASP A 225 -1.11 8.65 11.53
C ASP A 225 -0.93 9.82 10.54
N ARG A 226 -2.01 10.43 10.07
CA ARG A 226 -1.99 11.52 9.07
C ARG A 226 -1.10 12.71 9.41
N GLY A 227 -0.85 12.97 10.68
CA GLY A 227 0.06 14.04 11.10
C GLY A 227 1.54 13.77 10.79
N ARG A 228 1.87 12.55 10.39
CA ARG A 228 3.21 12.16 9.92
C ARG A 228 3.19 12.15 8.39
N ALA A 229 3.75 13.17 7.81
CA ALA A 229 3.94 13.24 6.36
C ALA A 229 5.00 12.21 5.94
N GLY A 230 4.55 11.03 5.52
CA GLY A 230 5.39 9.93 5.07
C GLY A 230 5.78 8.95 6.18
N ALA A 231 5.44 7.70 5.99
CA ALA A 231 5.87 6.57 6.82
C ALA A 231 6.48 5.49 5.92
N ILE A 232 7.55 4.86 6.37
CA ILE A 232 8.17 3.72 5.71
C ILE A 232 8.07 2.52 6.65
N SER A 233 7.35 1.49 6.20
CA SER A 233 7.17 0.27 6.98
C SER A 233 8.32 -0.69 6.73
N ARG A 234 9.19 -0.82 7.73
CA ARG A 234 10.38 -1.68 7.73
C ARG A 234 10.20 -2.86 8.68
N ALA A 235 10.86 -3.97 8.33
CA ALA A 235 10.88 -5.15 9.19
C ALA A 235 11.49 -4.87 10.58
N GLU A 236 12.42 -3.93 10.68
CA GLU A 236 13.12 -3.56 11.92
C GLU A 236 12.23 -2.76 12.89
N ASN A 237 11.23 -2.03 12.37
CA ASN A 237 10.35 -1.16 13.18
C ASN A 237 9.18 -1.90 13.87
N ARG A 238 9.13 -3.22 13.78
CA ARG A 238 8.00 -4.04 14.31
C ARG A 238 7.70 -3.86 15.80
N SER A 239 8.63 -3.33 16.58
CA SER A 239 8.43 -3.04 18.00
C SER A 239 7.91 -1.63 18.29
N ASP A 240 7.90 -0.73 17.33
CA ASP A 240 7.27 0.60 17.45
C ASP A 240 5.77 0.41 17.70
N LEU A 241 5.24 1.14 18.67
CA LEU A 241 3.84 1.02 19.05
C LEU A 241 2.87 1.43 17.92
N LEU A 242 3.28 2.32 17.03
CA LEU A 242 2.48 2.68 15.86
C LEU A 242 2.45 1.56 14.84
N GLU A 243 3.58 0.89 14.61
CA GLU A 243 3.66 -0.30 13.76
C GLU A 243 2.83 -1.46 14.34
N VAL A 244 2.88 -1.66 15.65
CA VAL A 244 2.04 -2.64 16.34
C VAL A 244 0.56 -2.32 16.14
N ARG A 245 0.19 -1.04 16.20
CA ARG A 245 -1.19 -0.56 15.96
C ARG A 245 -1.63 -0.82 14.52
N ALA A 246 -0.80 -0.48 13.53
CA ALA A 246 -1.08 -0.69 12.12
C ALA A 246 -1.16 -2.20 11.79
N ASN A 247 -0.31 -3.03 12.38
CA ASN A 247 -0.37 -4.49 12.25
C ASN A 247 -1.67 -5.07 12.84
N ALA A 248 -2.09 -4.57 14.01
CA ALA A 248 -3.35 -4.99 14.63
C ALA A 248 -4.56 -4.55 13.79
N PHE A 249 -4.53 -3.32 13.26
CA PHE A 249 -5.54 -2.83 12.31
C PHE A 249 -5.61 -3.75 11.09
N ALA A 250 -4.51 -4.02 10.41
CA ALA A 250 -4.48 -4.84 9.20
C ALA A 250 -5.04 -6.25 9.44
N ALA A 251 -4.66 -6.88 10.56
CA ALA A 251 -5.12 -8.21 10.91
C ALA A 251 -6.66 -8.26 11.13
N ASP A 252 -7.20 -7.30 11.87
CA ASP A 252 -8.64 -7.22 12.13
C ASP A 252 -9.44 -6.72 10.93
N PHE A 253 -8.86 -5.81 10.14
CA PHE A 253 -9.50 -5.31 8.93
C PHE A 253 -9.64 -6.39 7.87
N LEU A 254 -8.62 -7.23 7.66
CA LEU A 254 -8.67 -8.35 6.71
C LEU A 254 -9.44 -9.54 7.23
N MET A 255 -9.31 -9.88 8.53
CA MET A 255 -9.91 -11.04 9.17
C MET A 255 -10.69 -10.62 10.43
N PRO A 256 -11.89 -10.01 10.29
CA PRO A 256 -12.69 -9.58 11.43
C PRO A 256 -13.05 -10.76 12.33
N ALA A 257 -13.09 -10.52 13.65
CA ALA A 257 -13.35 -11.57 14.65
C ALA A 257 -14.64 -12.36 14.34
N GLU A 258 -15.72 -11.64 14.11
CA GLU A 258 -17.02 -12.23 13.77
C GLU A 258 -16.95 -13.11 12.52
N GLY A 259 -16.23 -12.68 11.48
CA GLY A 259 -16.08 -13.45 10.23
C GLY A 259 -15.28 -14.74 10.43
N VAL A 260 -14.23 -14.68 11.25
CA VAL A 260 -13.43 -15.87 11.60
C VAL A 260 -14.24 -16.84 12.43
N GLU A 261 -15.01 -16.36 13.43
CA GLU A 261 -15.87 -17.18 14.27
C GLU A 261 -16.98 -17.83 13.45
N GLN A 262 -17.66 -17.08 12.58
CA GLN A 262 -18.68 -17.60 11.67
C GLN A 262 -18.11 -18.69 10.76
N PHE A 263 -16.91 -18.47 10.22
CA PHE A 263 -16.23 -19.46 9.39
C PHE A 263 -15.96 -20.76 10.14
N VAL A 264 -15.39 -20.69 11.35
CA VAL A 264 -15.08 -21.86 12.17
C VAL A 264 -16.34 -22.63 12.53
N VAL A 265 -17.41 -21.93 12.92
CA VAL A 265 -18.71 -22.53 13.25
C VAL A 265 -19.34 -23.20 12.01
N ALA A 266 -19.24 -22.60 10.82
CA ALA A 266 -19.77 -23.16 9.59
C ALA A 266 -19.14 -24.52 9.21
N PHE A 267 -17.90 -24.77 9.65
CA PHE A 267 -17.22 -26.07 9.50
C PHE A 267 -17.50 -27.04 10.65
N GLY A 268 -18.43 -26.69 11.55
CA GLY A 268 -18.77 -27.51 12.71
C GLY A 268 -17.62 -27.65 13.71
N LYS A 269 -16.70 -26.66 13.75
CA LYS A 269 -15.55 -26.64 14.65
C LYS A 269 -15.78 -25.66 15.81
N GLY A 270 -14.99 -25.79 16.87
CA GLY A 270 -15.05 -24.88 18.01
C GLY A 270 -16.33 -24.93 18.83
N GLY A 271 -17.24 -25.88 18.56
CA GLY A 271 -18.44 -26.10 19.34
C GLY A 271 -18.17 -26.77 20.68
N ALA A 272 -19.09 -26.60 21.64
CA ALA A 272 -18.99 -27.30 22.91
C ALA A 272 -19.03 -28.83 22.67
N SER A 273 -18.19 -29.59 23.40
CA SER A 273 -18.13 -31.05 23.28
C SER A 273 -19.46 -31.75 23.65
N ARG A 274 -20.37 -31.00 24.26
CA ARG A 274 -21.73 -31.41 24.58
C ARG A 274 -22.68 -30.28 24.27
N ALA A 275 -23.68 -30.52 23.41
CA ALA A 275 -24.78 -29.60 23.16
C ALA A 275 -26.07 -30.24 23.67
N GLN A 276 -26.83 -29.49 24.46
CA GLN A 276 -28.19 -29.87 24.81
C GLN A 276 -29.15 -29.26 23.80
N ILE A 277 -29.82 -30.08 23.03
CA ILE A 277 -30.83 -29.65 22.07
C ILE A 277 -32.19 -30.03 22.65
N ALA A 278 -33.06 -29.03 22.82
CA ALA A 278 -34.45 -29.30 23.14
C ALA A 278 -35.21 -29.59 21.83
N VAL A 279 -35.63 -30.82 21.63
CA VAL A 279 -36.52 -31.19 20.52
C VAL A 279 -37.95 -31.16 21.08
N PHE A 280 -38.76 -30.30 20.48
CA PHE A 280 -40.18 -30.20 20.83
C PHE A 280 -40.96 -31.22 19.99
N ASP A 281 -41.56 -32.23 20.66
CA ASP A 281 -42.63 -33.03 20.12
C ASP A 281 -43.98 -32.46 20.63
N GLU A 282 -45.10 -32.75 19.96
CA GLU A 282 -46.41 -32.11 20.17
C GLU A 282 -46.91 -32.05 21.63
N ALA A 283 -46.27 -32.76 22.57
CA ALA A 283 -46.68 -32.82 23.95
C ALA A 283 -45.57 -32.56 24.99
N GLU A 284 -44.28 -32.76 24.69
CA GLU A 284 -43.20 -32.61 25.67
C GLU A 284 -41.89 -32.19 25.03
N ALA A 285 -41.08 -31.35 25.74
CA ALA A 285 -39.75 -31.01 25.35
C ALA A 285 -38.77 -32.13 25.77
N VAL A 286 -38.25 -32.88 24.80
CA VAL A 286 -37.22 -33.88 25.05
C VAL A 286 -35.84 -33.20 24.90
N GLN A 287 -35.08 -33.23 26.00
CA GLN A 287 -33.68 -32.78 25.95
C GLN A 287 -32.80 -33.92 25.41
N VAL A 288 -32.21 -33.69 24.24
CA VAL A 288 -31.26 -34.62 23.64
C VAL A 288 -29.86 -34.07 23.82
N GLU A 289 -28.98 -34.84 24.48
CA GLU A 289 -27.56 -34.51 24.58
C GLU A 289 -26.86 -35.00 23.29
N GLN A 290 -26.47 -34.08 22.47
CA GLN A 290 -25.64 -34.38 21.29
C GLN A 290 -24.16 -34.28 21.65
N ARG A 291 -23.41 -35.35 21.42
CA ARG A 291 -21.95 -35.37 21.58
C ARG A 291 -21.30 -35.41 20.23
N ALA A 292 -20.37 -34.47 20.01
CA ALA A 292 -19.50 -34.53 18.83
C ALA A 292 -18.58 -35.76 18.90
N ALA A 293 -18.23 -36.33 17.77
CA ALA A 293 -17.24 -37.40 17.71
C ALA A 293 -15.89 -36.91 18.29
N PRO A 294 -15.15 -37.77 19.03
CA PRO A 294 -13.86 -37.40 19.59
C PRO A 294 -12.94 -36.82 18.53
N GLY A 295 -12.33 -35.64 18.80
CA GLY A 295 -11.44 -34.95 17.89
C GLY A 295 -12.10 -34.24 16.68
N SER A 296 -13.44 -34.39 16.49
CA SER A 296 -14.15 -33.76 15.38
C SER A 296 -14.22 -32.22 15.49
N GLN A 297 -14.05 -31.72 16.71
CA GLN A 297 -14.07 -30.29 17.02
C GLN A 297 -12.66 -29.64 16.96
N ASP A 298 -11.60 -30.45 16.87
CA ASP A 298 -10.23 -29.97 16.85
C ASP A 298 -9.95 -29.24 15.53
N ILE A 299 -9.34 -28.09 15.64
CA ILE A 299 -8.86 -27.35 14.49
C ILE A 299 -7.60 -28.03 13.94
N GLN A 300 -7.61 -28.30 12.65
CA GLN A 300 -6.52 -28.91 11.91
C GLN A 300 -5.85 -27.91 10.97
N LEU A 301 -4.66 -28.22 10.46
CA LEU A 301 -3.93 -27.33 9.57
C LEU A 301 -4.69 -27.01 8.27
N TYR A 302 -5.52 -27.94 7.78
CA TYR A 302 -6.37 -27.66 6.61
C TYR A 302 -7.46 -26.62 6.89
N ASP A 303 -8.01 -26.55 8.11
CA ASP A 303 -8.99 -25.54 8.53
C ASP A 303 -8.32 -24.14 8.52
N VAL A 304 -7.06 -24.08 8.99
CA VAL A 304 -6.24 -22.85 8.91
C VAL A 304 -5.97 -22.45 7.46
N ALA A 305 -5.67 -23.41 6.58
CA ALA A 305 -5.45 -23.15 5.18
C ALA A 305 -6.71 -22.65 4.46
N LEU A 306 -7.87 -23.24 4.76
CA LEU A 306 -9.17 -22.79 4.25
C LEU A 306 -9.54 -21.39 4.74
N LEU A 307 -9.33 -21.09 6.03
CA LEU A 307 -9.54 -19.75 6.58
C LEU A 307 -8.65 -18.72 5.89
N ALA A 308 -7.37 -19.04 5.74
CA ALA A 308 -6.40 -18.18 5.07
C ALA A 308 -6.82 -17.89 3.62
N HIS A 309 -7.23 -18.91 2.88
CA HIS A 309 -7.74 -18.77 1.52
C HIS A 309 -9.00 -17.90 1.46
N HIS A 310 -9.97 -18.14 2.35
CA HIS A 310 -11.24 -17.42 2.41
C HIS A 310 -11.03 -15.91 2.58
N PHE A 311 -10.12 -15.50 3.47
CA PHE A 311 -9.85 -14.09 3.75
C PHE A 311 -8.70 -13.49 2.89
N GLY A 312 -8.05 -14.27 2.05
CA GLY A 312 -6.89 -13.83 1.26
C GLY A 312 -5.70 -13.44 2.15
N ALA A 313 -5.48 -14.19 3.23
CA ALA A 313 -4.42 -13.98 4.20
C ALA A 313 -3.36 -15.10 4.14
N SER A 314 -2.21 -14.90 4.81
CA SER A 314 -1.25 -15.99 4.96
C SER A 314 -1.72 -16.99 6.03
N ARG A 315 -1.37 -18.29 5.88
CA ARG A 315 -1.69 -19.32 6.86
C ARG A 315 -1.15 -18.99 8.24
N ILE A 316 0.05 -18.44 8.30
CA ILE A 316 0.65 -17.95 9.56
C ILE A 316 -0.20 -16.83 10.17
N SER A 317 -0.67 -15.86 9.37
CA SER A 317 -1.55 -14.80 9.87
C SER A 317 -2.88 -15.35 10.37
N ALA A 318 -3.48 -16.31 9.66
CA ALA A 318 -4.71 -16.98 10.07
C ALA A 318 -4.51 -17.76 11.39
N LEU A 319 -3.39 -18.46 11.54
CA LEU A 319 -3.04 -19.19 12.75
C LEU A 319 -2.89 -18.26 13.97
N TYR A 320 -2.16 -17.16 13.82
CA TYR A 320 -2.07 -16.13 14.87
C TYR A 320 -3.43 -15.52 15.19
N ARG A 321 -4.28 -15.32 14.17
CA ARG A 321 -5.62 -14.78 14.37
C ARG A 321 -6.49 -15.71 15.18
N MET A 322 -6.53 -17.01 14.86
CA MET A 322 -7.26 -18.01 15.64
C MET A 322 -6.80 -18.06 17.10
N LYS A 323 -5.48 -17.99 17.34
CA LYS A 323 -4.92 -17.93 18.71
C LYS A 323 -5.38 -16.65 19.44
N ASN A 324 -5.29 -15.49 18.80
CA ASN A 324 -5.67 -14.22 19.40
C ASN A 324 -7.18 -14.17 19.74
N LEU A 325 -8.00 -14.83 18.95
CA LEU A 325 -9.44 -15.01 19.20
C LEU A 325 -9.76 -16.14 20.19
N ARG A 326 -8.73 -16.84 20.71
CA ARG A 326 -8.87 -17.98 21.65
C ARG A 326 -9.67 -19.15 21.07
N LEU A 327 -9.68 -19.29 19.75
CA LEU A 327 -10.26 -20.44 19.05
C LEU A 327 -9.37 -21.67 19.14
N ILE A 328 -8.06 -21.46 19.35
CA ILE A 328 -7.06 -22.47 19.67
C ILE A 328 -6.25 -22.03 20.88
N ASP A 329 -5.81 -22.98 21.68
CA ASP A 329 -4.94 -22.71 22.81
C ASP A 329 -3.45 -22.65 22.40
N GLU A 330 -2.56 -22.39 23.36
CA GLU A 330 -1.12 -22.29 23.10
C GLU A 330 -0.53 -23.61 22.61
N ARG A 331 -1.00 -24.74 23.12
CA ARG A 331 -0.49 -26.07 22.76
C ARG A 331 -0.90 -26.41 21.32
N GLU A 332 -2.14 -26.15 20.97
CA GLU A 332 -2.68 -26.33 19.62
C GLU A 332 -1.97 -25.42 18.63
N PHE A 333 -1.77 -24.16 19.01
CA PHE A 333 -1.02 -23.22 18.19
C PHE A 333 0.40 -23.72 17.89
N GLN A 334 1.15 -24.20 18.90
CA GLN A 334 2.51 -24.70 18.69
C GLN A 334 2.53 -25.94 17.80
N ARG A 335 1.56 -26.83 17.96
CA ARG A 335 1.40 -28.02 17.11
C ARG A 335 1.17 -27.63 15.66
N LEU A 336 0.16 -26.81 15.40
CA LEU A 336 -0.22 -26.37 14.04
C LEU A 336 0.90 -25.53 13.39
N LYS A 337 1.60 -24.73 14.20
CA LYS A 337 2.75 -23.96 13.72
C LYS A 337 3.90 -24.87 13.30
N ALA A 338 4.20 -25.91 14.06
CA ALA A 338 5.23 -26.87 13.70
C ALA A 338 4.86 -27.65 12.42
N GLU A 339 3.58 -28.01 12.24
CA GLU A 339 3.08 -28.61 11.00
C GLU A 339 3.23 -27.67 9.81
N GLU A 340 2.90 -26.36 9.95
CA GLU A 340 3.10 -25.35 8.90
C GLU A 340 4.58 -25.18 8.57
N ASP A 341 5.44 -25.06 9.57
CA ASP A 341 6.89 -24.91 9.42
C ASP A 341 7.54 -26.12 8.72
N SER A 342 6.92 -27.31 8.84
CA SER A 342 7.35 -28.53 8.10
C SER A 342 6.98 -28.52 6.61
N GLY A 343 6.22 -27.56 6.15
CA GLY A 343 5.74 -27.44 4.78
C GLY A 343 4.42 -28.16 4.48
N ALA A 344 3.79 -28.81 5.46
CA ALA A 344 2.51 -29.48 5.28
C ALA A 344 1.40 -28.55 4.81
N GLY A 345 1.38 -27.30 5.31
CA GLY A 345 0.42 -26.30 4.90
C GLY A 345 0.53 -25.90 3.43
N GLN A 346 1.73 -25.92 2.85
CA GLN A 346 1.93 -25.64 1.42
C GLN A 346 1.35 -26.79 0.56
N ALA A 347 1.53 -28.03 0.97
CA ALA A 347 0.95 -29.18 0.28
C ALA A 347 -0.59 -29.14 0.31
N ILE A 348 -1.18 -28.79 1.46
CA ILE A 348 -2.63 -28.60 1.62
C ILE A 348 -3.11 -27.45 0.72
N ALA A 349 -2.43 -26.31 0.73
CA ALA A 349 -2.80 -25.16 -0.11
C ALA A 349 -2.77 -25.51 -1.60
N THR A 350 -1.75 -26.24 -2.06
CA THR A 350 -1.65 -26.72 -3.45
C THR A 350 -2.81 -27.66 -3.80
N PHE A 351 -3.22 -28.52 -2.88
CA PHE A 351 -4.35 -29.44 -3.07
C PHE A 351 -5.70 -28.68 -3.11
N LEU A 352 -5.86 -27.65 -2.25
CA LEU A 352 -7.08 -26.82 -2.18
C LEU A 352 -7.17 -25.81 -3.34
N SER A 353 -6.04 -25.40 -3.88
CA SER A 353 -6.02 -24.57 -5.08
C SER A 353 -6.42 -25.48 -6.24
N ALA A 354 -7.61 -25.27 -6.83
CA ALA A 354 -7.88 -25.77 -8.18
C ALA A 354 -6.70 -25.34 -9.08
N PRO A 355 -6.39 -26.02 -10.19
CA PRO A 355 -5.42 -25.55 -11.15
C PRO A 355 -5.97 -24.24 -11.78
N GLU A 356 -6.00 -23.20 -10.99
CA GLU A 356 -6.20 -21.86 -11.49
C GLU A 356 -4.94 -21.47 -12.25
N VAL A 357 -5.14 -20.97 -13.47
CA VAL A 357 -4.19 -20.11 -14.15
C VAL A 357 -3.53 -19.25 -13.08
N PRO A 358 -2.19 -19.21 -12.96
CA PRO A 358 -1.52 -18.41 -11.97
C PRO A 358 -2.16 -17.03 -11.99
N LYS A 359 -2.82 -16.61 -10.91
CA LYS A 359 -3.19 -15.22 -10.74
C LYS A 359 -1.86 -14.50 -10.60
N GLU A 360 -1.35 -14.08 -11.73
CA GLU A 360 -0.24 -13.16 -11.78
C GLU A 360 -0.59 -12.00 -10.85
N ASP A 361 0.41 -11.47 -10.22
CA ASP A 361 0.42 -10.44 -9.19
C ASP A 361 -0.64 -9.33 -9.43
N THR A 362 -1.87 -9.55 -8.97
CA THR A 362 -3.06 -8.77 -9.35
C THR A 362 -2.88 -7.29 -9.02
N SER A 363 -2.28 -6.94 -7.87
CA SER A 363 -2.14 -5.54 -7.45
C SER A 363 -1.22 -4.73 -8.37
N ARG A 364 -0.12 -5.34 -8.84
CA ARG A 364 0.80 -4.70 -9.78
C ARG A 364 0.17 -4.55 -11.15
N GLU A 365 -0.50 -5.61 -11.62
CA GLU A 365 -1.18 -5.61 -12.90
C GLU A 365 -2.38 -4.67 -12.92
N ASP A 366 -3.15 -4.61 -11.85
CA ASP A 366 -4.30 -3.73 -11.74
C ASP A 366 -3.87 -2.25 -11.73
N PHE A 367 -2.81 -1.91 -10.98
CA PHE A 367 -2.23 -0.57 -11.04
C PHE A 367 -1.71 -0.25 -12.44
N ARG A 368 -0.92 -1.14 -13.05
CA ARG A 368 -0.40 -0.99 -14.41
C ARG A 368 -1.53 -0.81 -15.42
N ARG A 369 -2.56 -1.64 -15.34
CA ARG A 369 -3.73 -1.58 -16.21
C ARG A 369 -4.44 -0.24 -16.12
N ARG A 370 -4.71 0.24 -14.89
CA ARG A 370 -5.36 1.54 -14.67
C ARG A 370 -4.53 2.69 -15.19
N PHE A 371 -3.24 2.71 -14.87
CA PHE A 371 -2.31 3.75 -15.33
C PHE A 371 -2.24 3.81 -16.86
N LEU A 372 -2.09 2.65 -17.49
CA LEU A 372 -2.06 2.55 -18.95
C LEU A 372 -3.41 2.90 -19.59
N ALA A 373 -4.53 2.53 -18.98
CA ALA A 373 -5.85 2.91 -19.49
C ALA A 373 -6.04 4.44 -19.50
N LEU A 374 -5.62 5.14 -18.45
CA LEU A 374 -5.64 6.60 -18.41
C LEU A 374 -4.69 7.21 -19.45
N ALA A 375 -3.48 6.66 -19.60
CA ALA A 375 -2.50 7.14 -20.57
C ALA A 375 -2.98 6.94 -22.01
N LEU A 376 -3.58 5.79 -22.34
CA LEU A 376 -4.18 5.52 -23.64
C LEU A 376 -5.39 6.45 -23.93
N GLU A 377 -6.25 6.70 -22.94
CA GLU A 377 -7.38 7.60 -23.09
C GLU A 377 -6.92 9.05 -23.29
N ALA A 378 -5.87 9.50 -22.57
CA ALA A 378 -5.28 10.81 -22.78
C ALA A 378 -4.64 10.94 -24.17
N TYR A 379 -4.00 9.88 -24.67
CA TYR A 379 -3.47 9.83 -26.01
C TYR A 379 -4.60 9.86 -27.07
N ARG A 380 -5.64 9.08 -26.88
CA ARG A 380 -6.83 9.07 -27.76
C ARG A 380 -7.51 10.44 -27.86
N ARG A 381 -7.48 11.23 -26.78
CA ARG A 381 -8.04 12.59 -26.74
C ARG A 381 -7.04 13.66 -27.22
N GLU A 382 -5.88 13.26 -27.70
CA GLU A 382 -4.80 14.17 -28.16
C GLU A 382 -4.26 15.08 -27.04
N GLU A 383 -4.49 14.74 -25.77
CA GLU A 383 -3.97 15.47 -24.59
C GLU A 383 -2.48 15.20 -24.35
N ILE A 384 -1.99 14.06 -24.81
CA ILE A 384 -0.56 13.71 -24.76
C ILE A 384 -0.08 13.19 -26.13
N THR A 385 1.23 13.35 -26.37
CA THR A 385 1.87 12.86 -27.59
C THR A 385 2.21 11.38 -27.52
N ARG A 386 2.45 10.72 -28.66
CA ARG A 386 2.96 9.35 -28.74
C ARG A 386 4.27 9.17 -27.96
N SER A 387 5.14 10.17 -27.99
CA SER A 387 6.41 10.14 -27.23
C SER A 387 6.15 10.10 -25.72
N LYS A 388 5.20 10.91 -25.22
CA LYS A 388 4.82 10.92 -23.81
C LYS A 388 4.15 9.61 -23.40
N LEU A 389 3.29 9.05 -24.25
CA LEU A 389 2.70 7.73 -24.00
C LEU A 389 3.77 6.63 -23.87
N ALA A 390 4.80 6.65 -24.73
CA ALA A 390 5.91 5.70 -24.65
C ALA A 390 6.74 5.87 -23.37
N GLU A 391 6.96 7.12 -22.94
CA GLU A 391 7.61 7.42 -21.66
C GLU A 391 6.81 6.86 -20.49
N LEU A 392 5.51 7.14 -20.41
CA LEU A 392 4.60 6.64 -19.38
C LEU A 392 4.55 5.10 -19.36
N ALA A 393 4.50 4.46 -20.53
CA ALA A 393 4.55 3.00 -20.65
C ALA A 393 5.84 2.42 -20.04
N THR A 394 6.98 3.09 -20.25
CA THR A 394 8.27 2.68 -19.68
C THR A 394 8.28 2.76 -18.15
N MET A 395 7.62 3.76 -17.55
CA MET A 395 7.52 3.89 -16.08
C MET A 395 6.84 2.69 -15.40
N VAL A 396 5.95 2.03 -16.13
CA VAL A 396 5.25 0.82 -15.66
C VAL A 396 5.79 -0.47 -16.29
N HIS A 397 7.02 -0.43 -16.81
CA HIS A 397 7.74 -1.56 -17.42
C HIS A 397 7.03 -2.20 -18.63
N LEU A 398 6.34 -1.39 -19.44
CA LEU A 398 5.81 -1.84 -20.73
C LEU A 398 6.84 -1.57 -21.84
N GLY A 399 7.20 -2.60 -22.60
CA GLY A 399 8.15 -2.49 -23.70
C GLY A 399 7.57 -1.72 -24.90
N ARG A 400 8.43 -1.10 -25.70
CA ARG A 400 8.01 -0.36 -26.91
C ARG A 400 7.27 -1.23 -27.93
N ASN A 401 7.65 -2.48 -28.07
CA ASN A 401 7.00 -3.42 -29.00
C ASN A 401 5.58 -3.76 -28.50
N GLU A 402 5.44 -4.06 -27.21
CA GLU A 402 4.13 -4.34 -26.57
C GLU A 402 3.19 -3.13 -26.70
N LEU A 403 3.72 -1.91 -26.52
CA LEU A 403 2.95 -0.69 -26.73
C LEU A 403 2.51 -0.54 -28.19
N GLY A 404 3.40 -0.81 -29.14
CA GLY A 404 3.10 -0.79 -30.57
C GLY A 404 1.96 -1.76 -30.93
N ASP A 405 2.04 -3.01 -30.46
CA ASP A 405 1.02 -4.03 -30.67
C ASP A 405 -0.32 -3.64 -30.04
N ALA A 406 -0.28 -3.04 -28.85
CA ALA A 406 -1.50 -2.54 -28.18
C ALA A 406 -2.16 -1.40 -28.95
N LEU A 407 -1.38 -0.43 -29.47
CA LEU A 407 -1.88 0.70 -30.26
C LEU A 407 -2.49 0.23 -31.59
N ALA A 408 -1.80 -0.68 -32.30
CA ALA A 408 -2.32 -1.27 -33.52
C ALA A 408 -3.64 -2.03 -33.26
N SER A 409 -3.70 -2.81 -32.20
CA SER A 409 -4.93 -3.53 -31.79
C SER A 409 -6.09 -2.60 -31.42
N ALA A 410 -5.76 -1.45 -30.79
CA ALA A 410 -6.72 -0.43 -30.41
C ALA A 410 -7.11 0.51 -31.58
N LYS A 411 -6.46 0.39 -32.75
CA LYS A 411 -6.61 1.32 -33.91
C LYS A 411 -6.30 2.78 -33.56
N LEU A 412 -5.24 2.97 -32.78
CA LEU A 412 -4.75 4.28 -32.30
C LEU A 412 -3.38 4.65 -32.89
N ASP A 413 -3.01 4.06 -34.03
CA ASP A 413 -1.73 4.32 -34.74
C ASP A 413 -1.68 5.70 -35.39
#